data_37930a6563b1cacf219e05ad1f081009
#
_entry.id   37930a6563b1cacf219e05ad1f081009
#
_cell.length_a   1.000
_cell.length_b   1.000
_cell.length_c   1.000
_cell.angle_alpha   90.00
_cell.angle_beta   90.00
_cell.angle_gamma   90.00
#
_symmetry.space_group_name_H-M   'P 1'
#
loop_
_entity.id
_entity.type
_entity.pdbx_description
1 polymer ?
#
loop_
_entity_poly.entity_id
_entity_poly.type
_entity_poly.pdbx_seq_one_letter_code
_entity_poly.pdbx_strand_id
1 'polypeptide(L)'
;MSGSSDRSTRTPRPGSVGLLERPVTRLVGKRTAAQLAKQGVETGADLLRLLPRRYDTWGELTDMRTLVEGEQATIQAQVVRASSRRTRSGRVPALMEATVTDGASTMDLVQFGAAGQMRARAAQLAPGTTVLLSGKVGLHRGRKQLSNPRLYVLDELDEDEREALLARPMPIYPGTEALPSWLVAKAVRSVLDQ
;
A
#
# COMPACT_ATOMS: atom_id res chain seq x y z
N MET A 1 38.53 -38.52 33.18
CA MET A 1 37.59 -38.91 32.12
C MET A 1 37.17 -37.61 31.41
N SER A 2 37.86 -37.33 30.32
CA SER A 2 37.73 -36.09 29.56
C SER A 2 36.65 -36.23 28.53
N GLY A 3 35.59 -35.41 28.59
CA GLY A 3 34.57 -35.30 27.59
C GLY A 3 34.86 -34.09 26.67
N SER A 4 35.37 -34.39 25.49
CA SER A 4 35.67 -33.42 24.46
C SER A 4 34.36 -33.00 23.76
N SER A 5 33.96 -31.75 23.92
CA SER A 5 32.83 -31.16 23.20
C SER A 5 33.31 -30.74 21.80
N ASP A 6 33.02 -31.57 20.83
CA ASP A 6 33.19 -31.26 19.41
C ASP A 6 32.16 -30.19 18.97
N ARG A 7 32.59 -28.94 18.92
CA ARG A 7 31.85 -27.88 18.24
C ARG A 7 32.16 -27.96 16.75
N SER A 8 31.34 -28.71 16.05
CA SER A 8 31.32 -28.71 14.57
C SER A 8 31.04 -27.31 14.05
N THR A 9 32.10 -26.60 13.74
CA THR A 9 32.05 -25.35 12.97
C THR A 9 31.67 -25.70 11.54
N ARG A 10 30.39 -25.55 11.25
CA ARG A 10 29.83 -25.72 9.89
C ARG A 10 30.40 -24.60 9.01
N THR A 11 31.45 -24.89 8.30
CA THR A 11 32.03 -24.03 7.27
C THR A 11 30.97 -23.73 6.21
N PRO A 12 30.67 -22.47 5.85
CA PRO A 12 29.73 -22.14 4.80
C PRO A 12 30.23 -22.71 3.47
N ARG A 13 29.35 -23.39 2.71
CA ARG A 13 29.66 -23.87 1.37
C ARG A 13 30.02 -22.67 0.48
N PRO A 14 31.13 -22.68 -0.26
CA PRO A 14 31.44 -21.64 -1.23
C PRO A 14 30.41 -21.69 -2.37
N GLY A 15 29.59 -20.64 -2.49
CA GLY A 15 28.63 -20.49 -3.61
C GLY A 15 27.24 -19.96 -3.29
N SER A 16 26.78 -19.91 -2.03
CA SER A 16 25.52 -19.25 -1.69
C SER A 16 25.79 -17.84 -1.19
N VAL A 17 25.65 -16.87 -2.07
CA VAL A 17 25.50 -15.46 -1.67
C VAL A 17 24.35 -15.39 -0.68
N GLY A 18 24.63 -14.98 0.56
CA GLY A 18 23.61 -14.86 1.60
C GLY A 18 22.47 -13.95 1.16
N LEU A 19 21.27 -14.16 1.68
CA LEU A 19 20.09 -13.36 1.31
C LEU A 19 20.36 -11.84 1.41
N LEU A 20 21.12 -11.42 2.41
CA LEU A 20 21.48 -10.03 2.64
C LEU A 20 22.41 -9.45 1.56
N GLU A 21 23.27 -10.28 0.98
CA GLU A 21 24.24 -9.88 -0.05
C GLU A 21 23.66 -10.03 -1.46
N ARG A 22 22.47 -10.65 -1.61
CA ARG A 22 21.82 -10.78 -2.91
C ARG A 22 21.46 -9.42 -3.49
N PRO A 23 21.74 -9.20 -4.79
CA PRO A 23 21.27 -8.01 -5.48
C PRO A 23 19.74 -7.91 -5.44
N VAL A 24 19.22 -6.72 -5.20
CA VAL A 24 17.78 -6.41 -5.18
C VAL A 24 17.07 -6.87 -6.46
N THR A 25 17.78 -6.88 -7.60
CA THR A 25 17.25 -7.35 -8.90
C THR A 25 16.85 -8.84 -8.91
N ARG A 26 17.35 -9.62 -7.94
CA ARG A 26 16.98 -11.04 -7.77
C ARG A 26 15.91 -11.25 -6.69
N LEU A 27 15.62 -10.23 -5.90
CA LEU A 27 14.70 -10.29 -4.77
C LEU A 27 13.34 -9.69 -5.11
N VAL A 28 13.31 -8.72 -6.03
CA VAL A 28 12.08 -8.02 -6.43
C VAL A 28 12.01 -7.86 -7.95
N GLY A 29 10.83 -7.48 -8.48
CA GLY A 29 10.64 -7.27 -9.92
C GLY A 29 11.58 -6.20 -10.50
N LYS A 30 12.03 -6.38 -11.75
CA LYS A 30 13.02 -5.52 -12.43
C LYS A 30 12.71 -4.03 -12.33
N ARG A 31 11.45 -3.63 -12.49
CA ARG A 31 11.02 -2.23 -12.42
C ARG A 31 11.20 -1.65 -11.02
N THR A 32 10.82 -2.40 -9.99
CA THR A 32 10.99 -2.03 -8.59
C THR A 32 12.46 -1.93 -8.22
N ALA A 33 13.26 -2.93 -8.62
CA ALA A 33 14.70 -2.93 -8.39
C ALA A 33 15.40 -1.71 -8.99
N ALA A 34 15.04 -1.33 -10.22
CA ALA A 34 15.60 -0.15 -10.88
C ALA A 34 15.25 1.17 -10.14
N GLN A 35 14.08 1.26 -9.51
CA GLN A 35 13.72 2.43 -8.72
C GLN A 35 14.40 2.44 -7.34
N LEU A 36 14.57 1.26 -6.72
CA LEU A 36 15.31 1.10 -5.46
C LEU A 36 16.78 1.46 -5.64
N ALA A 37 17.42 1.02 -6.73
CA ALA A 37 18.80 1.35 -7.06
C ALA A 37 19.04 2.87 -7.20
N LYS A 38 18.07 3.63 -7.72
CA LYS A 38 18.14 5.10 -7.77
C LYS A 38 18.18 5.76 -6.39
N GLN A 39 17.77 5.04 -5.35
CA GLN A 39 17.78 5.47 -3.96
C GLN A 39 18.98 4.87 -3.19
N GLY A 40 19.93 4.24 -3.88
CA GLY A 40 21.11 3.62 -3.28
C GLY A 40 20.83 2.26 -2.62
N VAL A 41 19.71 1.61 -2.95
CA VAL A 41 19.33 0.30 -2.42
C VAL A 41 19.65 -0.76 -3.47
N GLU A 42 20.77 -1.46 -3.29
CA GLU A 42 21.32 -2.41 -4.27
C GLU A 42 21.23 -3.87 -3.80
N THR A 43 21.22 -4.11 -2.50
CA THR A 43 21.24 -5.45 -1.88
C THR A 43 20.04 -5.69 -0.97
N GLY A 44 19.82 -6.95 -0.57
CA GLY A 44 18.83 -7.30 0.45
C GLY A 44 19.11 -6.60 1.79
N ALA A 45 20.39 -6.46 2.16
CA ALA A 45 20.77 -5.73 3.38
C ALA A 45 20.36 -4.25 3.32
N ASP A 46 20.59 -3.59 2.18
CA ASP A 46 20.20 -2.19 2.02
C ASP A 46 18.67 -2.03 2.09
N LEU A 47 17.94 -2.98 1.50
CA LEU A 47 16.48 -2.97 1.54
C LEU A 47 15.95 -3.13 2.96
N LEU A 48 16.54 -4.00 3.78
CA LEU A 48 16.15 -4.20 5.19
C LEU A 48 16.58 -3.04 6.11
N ARG A 49 17.55 -2.22 5.70
CA ARG A 49 17.92 -0.99 6.40
C ARG A 49 16.97 0.18 6.17
N LEU A 50 16.07 0.07 5.18
CA LEU A 50 15.02 1.06 5.01
C LEU A 50 14.07 0.99 6.20
N LEU A 51 14.04 2.05 7.00
CA LEU A 51 13.13 2.15 8.13
C LEU A 51 11.84 2.85 7.73
N PRO A 52 10.68 2.34 8.15
CA PRO A 52 9.43 3.05 8.00
C PRO A 52 9.48 4.40 8.74
N ARG A 53 8.91 5.44 8.16
CA ARG A 53 8.75 6.73 8.83
C ARG A 53 7.74 6.65 9.98
N ARG A 54 6.74 5.78 9.83
CA ARG A 54 5.70 5.51 10.82
C ARG A 54 5.00 4.21 10.47
N TYR A 55 4.26 3.70 11.44
CA TYR A 55 3.30 2.62 11.21
C TYR A 55 1.90 3.21 11.25
N ASP A 56 1.09 2.88 10.26
CA ASP A 56 -0.32 3.23 10.21
C ASP A 56 -1.15 1.98 10.46
N THR A 57 -2.10 2.07 11.38
CA THR A 57 -3.12 1.03 11.57
C THR A 57 -4.35 1.38 10.75
N TRP A 58 -4.99 0.35 10.15
CA TRP A 58 -6.38 0.48 9.77
C TRP A 58 -7.18 0.49 11.08
N GLY A 59 -8.04 1.48 11.27
CA GLY A 59 -8.99 1.44 12.38
C GLY A 59 -9.97 0.28 12.21
N GLU A 60 -10.81 0.04 13.20
CA GLU A 60 -11.94 -0.88 13.07
C GLU A 60 -12.82 -0.51 11.88
N LEU A 61 -13.34 -1.53 11.19
CA LEU A 61 -14.26 -1.32 10.08
C LEU A 61 -15.53 -0.64 10.60
N THR A 62 -15.86 0.49 10.01
CA THR A 62 -17.00 1.31 10.39
C THR A 62 -18.14 1.13 9.37
N ASP A 63 -19.35 0.95 9.84
CA ASP A 63 -20.57 0.93 9.01
C ASP A 63 -20.77 2.34 8.41
N MET A 64 -20.97 2.42 7.10
CA MET A 64 -21.13 3.71 6.39
C MET A 64 -22.37 4.49 6.86
N ARG A 65 -23.36 3.82 7.44
CA ARG A 65 -24.59 4.46 8.01
C ARG A 65 -24.26 5.30 9.22
N THR A 66 -23.35 4.82 10.07
CA THR A 66 -23.02 5.45 11.37
C THR A 66 -21.99 6.56 11.26
N LEU A 67 -21.35 6.73 10.11
CA LEU A 67 -20.29 7.71 9.90
C LEU A 67 -20.75 9.14 10.22
N VAL A 68 -19.93 9.86 10.98
CA VAL A 68 -20.14 11.27 11.35
C VAL A 68 -19.10 12.15 10.66
N GLU A 69 -19.52 13.36 10.27
CA GLU A 69 -18.58 14.34 9.70
C GLU A 69 -17.47 14.67 10.71
N GLY A 70 -16.24 14.67 10.19
CA GLY A 70 -15.05 15.01 10.98
C GLY A 70 -14.33 13.82 11.59
N GLU A 71 -14.97 12.63 11.67
CA GLU A 71 -14.32 11.43 12.20
C GLU A 71 -13.37 10.78 11.21
N GLN A 72 -12.42 10.02 11.74
CA GLN A 72 -11.53 9.14 10.97
C GLN A 72 -12.21 7.78 10.87
N ALA A 73 -12.50 7.35 9.66
CA ALA A 73 -13.18 6.08 9.42
C ALA A 73 -12.34 5.15 8.54
N THR A 74 -12.51 3.84 8.77
CA THR A 74 -12.03 2.78 7.89
C THR A 74 -13.23 1.97 7.42
N ILE A 75 -13.42 1.89 6.11
CA ILE A 75 -14.56 1.23 5.50
C ILE A 75 -14.12 0.26 4.41
N GLN A 76 -14.79 -0.88 4.36
CA GLN A 76 -14.74 -1.77 3.21
C GLN A 76 -15.98 -1.53 2.35
N ALA A 77 -15.79 -1.35 1.06
CA ALA A 77 -16.88 -1.01 0.15
C ALA A 77 -16.61 -1.54 -1.26
N GLN A 78 -17.66 -1.61 -2.06
CA GLN A 78 -17.56 -1.90 -3.50
C GLN A 78 -17.67 -0.61 -4.31
N VAL A 79 -16.89 -0.53 -5.36
CA VAL A 79 -16.95 0.59 -6.31
C VAL A 79 -18.22 0.48 -7.15
N VAL A 80 -19.02 1.53 -7.14
CA VAL A 80 -20.20 1.68 -8.03
C VAL A 80 -19.78 2.27 -9.35
N ARG A 81 -18.93 3.31 -9.31
CA ARG A 81 -18.37 3.99 -10.46
C ARG A 81 -17.11 4.74 -10.08
N ALA A 82 -16.21 4.89 -11.03
CA ALA A 82 -15.05 5.77 -10.91
C ALA A 82 -14.78 6.49 -12.22
N SER A 83 -14.29 7.72 -12.13
CA SER A 83 -13.91 8.54 -13.28
C SER A 83 -12.78 9.50 -12.91
N SER A 84 -12.07 9.99 -13.91
CA SER A 84 -11.08 11.03 -13.72
C SER A 84 -11.31 12.19 -14.66
N ARG A 85 -11.04 13.40 -14.18
CA ARG A 85 -11.15 14.61 -15.00
C ARG A 85 -10.08 15.62 -14.66
N ARG A 86 -9.74 16.48 -15.59
CA ARG A 86 -8.89 17.64 -15.32
C ARG A 86 -9.67 18.68 -14.53
N THR A 87 -8.98 19.33 -13.60
CA THR A 87 -9.56 20.48 -12.89
C THR A 87 -9.39 21.75 -13.72
N ARG A 88 -10.23 22.73 -13.46
CA ARG A 88 -10.06 24.07 -14.00
C ARG A 88 -9.04 24.91 -13.23
N SER A 89 -8.64 24.44 -12.06
CA SER A 89 -7.65 25.11 -11.20
C SER A 89 -6.25 24.71 -11.61
N GLY A 90 -5.38 25.67 -11.86
CA GLY A 90 -3.98 25.42 -12.22
C GLY A 90 -3.13 24.81 -11.07
N ARG A 91 -3.64 24.79 -9.83
CA ARG A 91 -2.92 24.23 -8.66
C ARG A 91 -2.94 22.71 -8.62
N VAL A 92 -4.03 22.09 -9.05
CA VAL A 92 -4.18 20.62 -9.04
C VAL A 92 -4.64 20.20 -10.44
N PRO A 93 -3.79 19.48 -11.20
CA PRO A 93 -4.06 19.26 -12.63
C PRO A 93 -5.26 18.33 -12.89
N ALA A 94 -5.55 17.39 -12.00
CA ALA A 94 -6.64 16.44 -12.16
C ALA A 94 -7.19 15.93 -10.84
N LEU A 95 -8.36 15.34 -10.90
CA LEU A 95 -8.96 14.58 -9.80
C LEU A 95 -9.56 13.28 -10.33
N MET A 96 -9.64 12.31 -9.43
CA MET A 96 -10.40 11.09 -9.58
C MET A 96 -11.58 11.17 -8.60
N GLU A 97 -12.77 10.89 -9.10
CA GLU A 97 -14.01 10.78 -8.32
C GLU A 97 -14.50 9.34 -8.42
N ALA A 98 -14.92 8.78 -7.30
CA ALA A 98 -15.62 7.50 -7.30
C ALA A 98 -16.78 7.53 -6.31
N THR A 99 -17.78 6.70 -6.56
CA THR A 99 -18.87 6.40 -5.63
C THR A 99 -18.69 4.95 -5.19
N VAL A 100 -18.77 4.70 -3.91
CA VAL A 100 -18.65 3.37 -3.32
C VAL A 100 -19.88 3.05 -2.48
N THR A 101 -20.13 1.76 -2.25
CA THR A 101 -21.26 1.26 -1.46
C THR A 101 -20.84 0.10 -0.56
N ASP A 102 -21.43 0.01 0.62
CA ASP A 102 -21.41 -1.17 1.50
C ASP A 102 -22.65 -2.08 1.30
N GLY A 103 -23.44 -1.81 0.26
CA GLY A 103 -24.71 -2.49 0.00
C GLY A 103 -25.93 -1.79 0.61
N ALA A 104 -25.76 -1.02 1.69
CA ALA A 104 -26.84 -0.30 2.37
C ALA A 104 -26.77 1.22 2.16
N SER A 105 -25.57 1.76 2.05
CA SER A 105 -25.31 3.19 1.89
C SER A 105 -24.35 3.46 0.75
N THR A 106 -24.27 4.71 0.31
CA THR A 106 -23.28 5.16 -0.67
C THR A 106 -22.49 6.34 -0.16
N MET A 107 -21.22 6.41 -0.55
CA MET A 107 -20.34 7.53 -0.24
C MET A 107 -19.51 7.91 -1.46
N ASP A 108 -19.20 9.18 -1.56
CA ASP A 108 -18.29 9.67 -2.62
C ASP A 108 -16.84 9.71 -2.08
N LEU A 109 -15.90 9.46 -2.94
CA LEU A 109 -14.48 9.71 -2.67
C LEU A 109 -13.86 10.54 -3.78
N VAL A 110 -12.91 11.38 -3.40
CA VAL A 110 -12.16 12.21 -4.33
C VAL A 110 -10.68 12.13 -4.02
N GLN A 111 -9.87 11.94 -5.05
CA GLN A 111 -8.41 12.04 -4.97
C GLN A 111 -7.89 13.06 -5.96
N PHE A 112 -6.89 13.83 -5.55
CA PHE A 112 -6.27 14.86 -6.36
C PHE A 112 -4.84 14.46 -6.71
N GLY A 113 -4.40 14.78 -7.95
CA GLY A 113 -3.05 14.46 -8.37
C GLY A 113 -2.77 14.75 -9.83
N ALA A 114 -1.69 14.18 -10.35
CA ALA A 114 -1.31 14.28 -11.77
C ALA A 114 -2.33 13.57 -12.67
N ALA A 115 -2.59 14.12 -13.86
CA ALA A 115 -3.66 13.63 -14.75
C ALA A 115 -3.48 12.15 -15.14
N GLY A 116 -2.24 11.73 -15.44
CA GLY A 116 -1.94 10.34 -15.77
C GLY A 116 -2.19 9.39 -14.60
N GLN A 117 -1.80 9.81 -13.39
CA GLN A 117 -2.00 9.05 -12.16
C GLN A 117 -3.49 8.91 -11.83
N MET A 118 -4.27 9.99 -11.90
CA MET A 118 -5.71 9.96 -11.61
C MET A 118 -6.46 9.09 -12.61
N ARG A 119 -6.05 9.11 -13.90
CA ARG A 119 -6.61 8.22 -14.92
C ARG A 119 -6.30 6.75 -14.64
N ALA A 120 -5.04 6.43 -14.32
CA ALA A 120 -4.65 5.06 -13.99
C ALA A 120 -5.40 4.55 -12.74
N ARG A 121 -5.55 5.41 -11.73
CA ARG A 121 -6.30 5.09 -10.52
C ARG A 121 -7.79 4.82 -10.81
N ALA A 122 -8.44 5.67 -11.61
CA ALA A 122 -9.82 5.45 -12.00
C ALA A 122 -10.00 4.15 -12.79
N ALA A 123 -9.04 3.77 -13.62
CA ALA A 123 -9.09 2.52 -14.37
C ALA A 123 -8.96 1.26 -13.49
N GLN A 124 -8.24 1.35 -12.36
CA GLN A 124 -8.16 0.25 -11.37
C GLN A 124 -9.45 0.08 -10.57
N LEU A 125 -10.31 1.08 -10.52
CA LEU A 125 -11.56 1.10 -9.75
C LEU A 125 -12.75 0.80 -10.63
N ALA A 126 -12.75 -0.35 -11.30
CA ALA A 126 -13.89 -0.81 -12.08
C ALA A 126 -15.11 -1.03 -11.17
N PRO A 127 -16.35 -0.89 -11.69
CA PRO A 127 -17.55 -1.23 -10.92
C PRO A 127 -17.49 -2.68 -10.39
N GLY A 128 -17.84 -2.88 -9.12
CA GLY A 128 -17.76 -4.15 -8.42
C GLY A 128 -16.45 -4.41 -7.69
N THR A 129 -15.38 -3.65 -7.99
CA THR A 129 -14.09 -3.79 -7.28
C THR A 129 -14.27 -3.53 -5.78
N THR A 130 -13.78 -4.43 -4.95
CA THR A 130 -13.78 -4.28 -3.48
C THR A 130 -12.56 -3.47 -3.04
N VAL A 131 -12.82 -2.45 -2.24
CA VAL A 131 -11.78 -1.54 -1.76
C VAL A 131 -11.84 -1.38 -0.25
N LEU A 132 -10.67 -1.20 0.36
CA LEU A 132 -10.52 -0.73 1.73
C LEU A 132 -10.12 0.75 1.69
N LEU A 133 -10.86 1.57 2.40
CA LEU A 133 -10.71 3.03 2.43
C LEU A 133 -10.48 3.49 3.86
N SER A 134 -9.54 4.39 4.09
CA SER A 134 -9.40 5.07 5.37
C SER A 134 -9.13 6.54 5.15
N GLY A 135 -9.89 7.37 5.87
CA GLY A 135 -9.78 8.82 5.76
C GLY A 135 -10.76 9.55 6.65
N LYS A 136 -10.61 10.86 6.68
CA LYS A 136 -11.52 11.73 7.41
C LYS A 136 -12.82 11.92 6.63
N VAL A 137 -13.94 11.69 7.29
CA VAL A 137 -15.28 11.89 6.71
C VAL A 137 -15.57 13.37 6.62
N GLY A 138 -15.91 13.84 5.44
CA GLY A 138 -16.40 15.20 5.19
C GLY A 138 -17.77 15.20 4.55
N LEU A 139 -18.34 16.36 4.39
CA LEU A 139 -19.56 16.57 3.62
C LEU A 139 -19.26 17.42 2.38
N HIS A 140 -19.75 16.98 1.24
CA HIS A 140 -19.73 17.78 0.01
C HIS A 140 -21.11 17.74 -0.64
N ARG A 141 -21.75 18.92 -0.80
CA ARG A 141 -23.11 19.05 -1.34
C ARG A 141 -24.13 18.12 -0.63
N GLY A 142 -24.03 18.02 0.69
CA GLY A 142 -24.93 17.19 1.51
C GLY A 142 -24.66 15.68 1.46
N ARG A 143 -23.61 15.22 0.76
CA ARG A 143 -23.23 13.81 0.71
C ARG A 143 -21.94 13.57 1.50
N LYS A 144 -21.86 12.44 2.21
CA LYS A 144 -20.62 12.01 2.86
C LYS A 144 -19.54 11.76 1.80
N GLN A 145 -18.33 12.27 2.05
CA GLN A 145 -17.21 12.17 1.12
C GLN A 145 -15.90 11.93 1.87
N LEU A 146 -15.03 11.09 1.32
CA LEU A 146 -13.63 10.99 1.70
C LEU A 146 -12.75 11.77 0.72
N SER A 147 -11.95 12.70 1.23
CA SER A 147 -10.99 13.47 0.42
C SER A 147 -9.58 12.91 0.61
N ASN A 148 -8.95 12.49 -0.50
CA ASN A 148 -7.64 11.84 -0.52
C ASN A 148 -7.52 10.68 0.49
N PRO A 149 -8.51 9.74 0.54
CA PRO A 149 -8.42 8.60 1.44
C PRO A 149 -7.21 7.72 1.07
N ARG A 150 -6.70 6.98 2.06
CA ARG A 150 -5.95 5.77 1.73
C ARG A 150 -6.90 4.79 1.06
N LEU A 151 -6.43 4.17 -0.01
CA LEU A 151 -7.24 3.25 -0.79
C LEU A 151 -6.40 2.04 -1.17
N TYR A 152 -6.92 0.86 -0.86
CA TYR A 152 -6.40 -0.44 -1.31
C TYR A 152 -7.48 -1.20 -2.05
N VAL A 153 -7.10 -1.82 -3.16
CA VAL A 153 -7.95 -2.75 -3.92
C VAL A 153 -7.76 -4.12 -3.28
N LEU A 154 -8.82 -4.67 -2.71
CA LEU A 154 -8.78 -5.95 -2.00
C LEU A 154 -8.84 -7.15 -2.95
N ASP A 155 -9.44 -6.99 -4.13
CA ASP A 155 -9.57 -8.06 -5.12
C ASP A 155 -8.20 -8.47 -5.72
N GLU A 156 -7.18 -7.62 -5.59
CA GLU A 156 -5.80 -7.91 -6.03
C GLU A 156 -4.99 -8.67 -4.96
N LEU A 157 -5.56 -8.88 -3.76
CA LEU A 157 -4.91 -9.52 -2.62
C LEU A 157 -5.47 -10.94 -2.44
N ASP A 158 -4.60 -11.88 -2.09
CA ASP A 158 -5.03 -13.18 -1.57
C ASP A 158 -5.59 -13.05 -0.13
N GLU A 159 -6.13 -14.16 0.42
CA GLU A 159 -6.77 -14.13 1.74
C GLU A 159 -5.76 -13.82 2.86
N ASP A 160 -4.54 -14.39 2.78
CA ASP A 160 -3.47 -14.16 3.77
C ASP A 160 -2.98 -12.72 3.72
N GLU A 161 -2.84 -12.14 2.52
CA GLU A 161 -2.49 -10.73 2.31
C GLU A 161 -3.57 -9.79 2.85
N ARG A 162 -4.84 -10.17 2.69
CA ARG A 162 -6.01 -9.42 3.16
C ARG A 162 -6.09 -9.41 4.68
N GLU A 163 -5.95 -10.59 5.30
CA GLU A 163 -5.89 -10.72 6.77
C GLU A 163 -4.71 -9.95 7.35
N ALA A 164 -3.52 -10.09 6.75
CA ALA A 164 -2.33 -9.37 7.17
C ALA A 164 -2.46 -7.85 7.03
N LEU A 165 -3.21 -7.37 6.02
CA LEU A 165 -3.50 -5.95 5.83
C LEU A 165 -4.36 -5.40 6.97
N LEU A 166 -5.35 -6.14 7.43
CA LEU A 166 -6.28 -5.71 8.47
C LEU A 166 -5.72 -5.90 9.89
N ALA A 167 -4.95 -6.97 10.11
CA ALA A 167 -4.48 -7.37 11.44
C ALA A 167 -3.21 -6.64 11.91
N ARG A 168 -2.41 -6.05 11.01
CA ARG A 168 -1.08 -5.54 11.35
C ARG A 168 -0.92 -4.05 11.04
N PRO A 169 -0.14 -3.33 11.86
CA PRO A 169 0.29 -1.98 11.51
C PRO A 169 1.06 -1.99 10.18
N MET A 170 0.63 -1.15 9.25
CA MET A 170 1.25 -1.04 7.94
C MET A 170 2.45 -0.09 7.99
N PRO A 171 3.65 -0.54 7.63
CA PRO A 171 4.82 0.33 7.59
C PRO A 171 4.70 1.34 6.43
N ILE A 172 4.83 2.62 6.74
CA ILE A 172 4.87 3.69 5.75
C ILE A 172 6.32 4.10 5.51
N TYR A 173 6.85 3.69 4.39
CA TYR A 173 8.20 4.03 3.94
C TYR A 173 8.25 5.37 3.23
N PRO A 174 9.42 6.03 3.18
CA PRO A 174 9.67 7.10 2.25
C PRO A 174 9.41 6.60 0.83
N GLY A 175 8.51 7.24 0.12
CA GLY A 175 8.15 6.85 -1.25
C GLY A 175 8.22 8.01 -2.22
N THR A 176 8.32 7.69 -3.50
CA THR A 176 8.20 8.62 -4.61
C THR A 176 7.03 8.21 -5.51
N GLU A 177 6.67 9.03 -6.49
CA GLU A 177 5.65 8.66 -7.48
C GLU A 177 5.99 7.35 -8.21
N ALA A 178 7.27 7.16 -8.54
CA ALA A 178 7.76 5.96 -9.24
C ALA A 178 7.97 4.74 -8.32
N LEU A 179 8.12 4.97 -7.01
CA LEU A 179 8.32 3.94 -5.98
C LEU A 179 7.46 4.29 -4.75
N PRO A 180 6.16 4.06 -4.79
CA PRO A 180 5.27 4.34 -3.67
C PRO A 180 5.56 3.44 -2.46
N SER A 181 5.23 3.93 -1.25
CA SER A 181 5.51 3.26 0.03
C SER A 181 5.07 1.79 0.08
N TRP A 182 3.89 1.45 -0.44
CA TRP A 182 3.39 0.08 -0.46
C TRP A 182 4.27 -0.87 -1.27
N LEU A 183 4.89 -0.37 -2.35
CA LEU A 183 5.80 -1.16 -3.18
C LEU A 183 7.13 -1.42 -2.47
N VAL A 184 7.60 -0.45 -1.67
CA VAL A 184 8.75 -0.64 -0.77
C VAL A 184 8.41 -1.66 0.30
N ALA A 185 7.25 -1.54 0.94
CA ALA A 185 6.78 -2.50 1.95
C ALA A 185 6.69 -3.92 1.40
N LYS A 186 6.14 -4.10 0.20
CA LYS A 186 6.09 -5.39 -0.50
C LYS A 186 7.49 -5.94 -0.78
N ALA A 187 8.42 -5.09 -1.21
CA ALA A 187 9.81 -5.49 -1.44
C ALA A 187 10.51 -5.94 -0.16
N VAL A 188 10.36 -5.20 0.93
CA VAL A 188 10.91 -5.57 2.26
C VAL A 188 10.33 -6.90 2.73
N ARG A 189 9.00 -7.08 2.65
CA ARG A 189 8.35 -8.34 3.03
C ARG A 189 8.87 -9.51 2.22
N SER A 190 9.03 -9.38 0.90
CA SER A 190 9.55 -10.46 0.05
C SER A 190 10.97 -10.93 0.42
N VAL A 191 11.73 -10.12 1.16
CA VAL A 191 13.04 -10.50 1.71
C VAL A 191 12.89 -11.13 3.08
N LEU A 192 11.96 -10.67 3.91
CA LEU A 192 11.74 -11.22 5.25
C LEU A 192 11.10 -12.61 5.24
N ASP A 193 10.34 -12.93 4.20
CA ASP A 193 9.61 -14.20 4.04
C ASP A 193 10.47 -15.31 3.38
N GLN A 194 11.75 -15.06 3.03
CA GLN A 194 12.72 -16.03 2.47
C GLN A 194 13.63 -16.65 3.54
#